data_733e0353c6459417148ada55b41e5b65
#
_entry.id   733e0353c6459417148ada55b41e5b65
#
_cell.length_a   1.000
_cell.length_b   1.000
_cell.length_c   1.000
_cell.angle_alpha   90.00
_cell.angle_beta   90.00
_cell.angle_gamma   90.00
#
_symmetry.space_group_name_H-M   'P 1'
#
loop_
_entity.id
_entity.type
_entity.pdbx_description
1 polymer ?
#
loop_
_entity_poly.entity_id
_entity_poly.type
_entity_poly.pdbx_seq_one_letter_code
_entity_poly.pdbx_strand_id
1 'polypeptide(L)'
;AYDSGVVVIAKRGGTVCAVDARTIDIKTASGEIDHYELVKFCGSNQGTCINQRPIVSLHQQVEDGQVIADGPATCNGEVSLGKNALIGFMTWEGYNYEDAVLINEKIVRDDVYTSIHIEEHEVESRDTKLGPEEITRDIPNVGEDALKDLDEDGIIRIGAEVHSGDILVGK
;
A
#
# COMPACT_ATOMS: atom_id res chain seq x y z
N ALA A 1 2.35 -18.84 3.08
CA ALA A 1 2.51 -17.49 3.66
C ALA A 1 3.63 -17.45 4.71
N TYR A 2 3.65 -18.40 5.62
CA TYR A 2 4.61 -18.44 6.74
C TYR A 2 6.08 -18.43 6.26
N ASP A 3 6.48 -19.36 5.39
CA ASP A 3 7.87 -19.49 4.92
C ASP A 3 8.29 -18.41 3.91
N SER A 4 7.34 -17.69 3.32
CA SER A 4 7.63 -16.63 2.33
C SER A 4 8.02 -15.29 2.97
N GLY A 5 7.83 -15.14 4.29
CA GLY A 5 8.13 -13.91 5.02
C GLY A 5 7.16 -12.76 4.76
N VAL A 6 6.01 -12.99 4.11
CA VAL A 6 4.98 -11.95 3.88
C VAL A 6 4.20 -11.63 5.15
N VAL A 7 4.12 -12.57 6.08
CA VAL A 7 3.53 -12.39 7.41
C VAL A 7 4.61 -12.15 8.46
N VAL A 8 4.26 -11.45 9.52
CA VAL A 8 5.15 -11.23 10.66
C VAL A 8 4.87 -12.27 11.73
N ILE A 9 5.94 -12.89 12.23
CA ILE A 9 5.90 -14.01 13.16
C ILE A 9 6.56 -13.59 14.46
N ALA A 10 5.94 -13.95 15.59
CA ALA A 10 6.54 -13.74 16.91
C ALA A 10 7.79 -14.59 17.08
N LYS A 11 8.90 -13.97 17.43
CA LYS A 11 10.18 -14.66 17.70
C LYS A 11 10.19 -15.36 19.05
N ARG A 12 9.38 -14.90 19.97
CA ARG A 12 9.23 -15.43 21.33
C ARG A 12 7.79 -15.24 21.80
N GLY A 13 7.33 -16.14 22.66
CA GLY A 13 6.03 -16.01 23.30
C GLY A 13 6.01 -14.88 24.34
N GLY A 14 4.85 -14.25 24.51
CA GLY A 14 4.68 -13.14 25.45
C GLY A 14 3.28 -12.54 25.41
N THR A 15 3.18 -11.35 25.98
CA THR A 15 1.94 -10.56 26.00
C THR A 15 2.11 -9.30 25.18
N VAL A 16 1.17 -9.00 24.30
CA VAL A 16 1.15 -7.75 23.52
C VAL A 16 0.98 -6.58 24.48
N CYS A 17 1.97 -5.71 24.59
CA CYS A 17 1.97 -4.54 25.46
C CYS A 17 1.68 -3.23 24.71
N ALA A 18 1.97 -3.19 23.40
CA ALA A 18 1.55 -2.10 22.53
C ALA A 18 1.28 -2.64 21.12
N VAL A 19 0.29 -2.08 20.46
CA VAL A 19 -0.03 -2.38 19.06
C VAL A 19 -0.62 -1.15 18.39
N ASP A 20 -0.06 -0.79 17.26
CA ASP A 20 -0.60 0.23 16.37
C ASP A 20 -0.48 -0.22 14.91
N ALA A 21 -0.79 0.67 13.96
CA ALA A 21 -0.75 0.33 12.54
C ALA A 21 0.66 0.04 12.00
N ARG A 22 1.71 0.45 12.71
CA ARG A 22 3.12 0.36 12.28
C ARG A 22 3.96 -0.56 13.14
N THR A 23 3.57 -0.76 14.41
CA THR A 23 4.42 -1.45 15.37
C THR A 23 3.61 -2.40 16.25
N ILE A 24 4.26 -3.47 16.67
CA ILE A 24 3.76 -4.41 17.68
C ILE A 24 4.87 -4.64 18.68
N ASP A 25 4.58 -4.45 19.97
CA ASP A 25 5.49 -4.72 21.06
C ASP A 25 4.98 -5.89 21.89
N ILE A 26 5.83 -6.90 22.08
CA ILE A 26 5.51 -8.10 22.84
C ILE A 26 6.45 -8.17 24.03
N LYS A 27 5.89 -8.15 25.24
CA LYS A 27 6.62 -8.35 26.49
C LYS A 27 6.74 -9.84 26.76
N THR A 28 7.96 -10.35 26.76
CA THR A 28 8.28 -11.75 27.04
C THR A 28 8.17 -12.08 28.52
N ALA A 29 8.17 -13.37 28.86
CA ALA A 29 8.17 -13.83 30.26
C ALA A 29 9.42 -13.38 31.03
N SER A 30 10.54 -13.13 30.35
CA SER A 30 11.77 -12.58 30.94
C SER A 30 11.70 -11.09 31.29
N GLY A 31 10.64 -10.40 30.82
CA GLY A 31 10.44 -8.95 30.99
C GLY A 31 11.04 -8.09 29.87
N GLU A 32 11.72 -8.70 28.92
CA GLU A 32 12.22 -8.03 27.71
C GLU A 32 11.06 -7.70 26.77
N ILE A 33 11.23 -6.66 25.95
CA ILE A 33 10.26 -6.25 24.94
C ILE A 33 10.82 -6.55 23.56
N ASP A 34 10.12 -7.37 22.81
CA ASP A 34 10.38 -7.60 21.39
C ASP A 34 9.59 -6.58 20.57
N HIS A 35 10.29 -5.76 19.80
CA HIS A 35 9.72 -4.74 18.94
C HIS A 35 9.65 -5.24 17.49
N TYR A 36 8.47 -5.14 16.88
CA TYR A 36 8.22 -5.52 15.48
C TYR A 36 7.73 -4.30 14.71
N GLU A 37 8.47 -3.91 13.69
CA GLU A 37 8.09 -2.85 12.75
C GLU A 37 7.42 -3.47 11.53
N LEU A 38 6.27 -2.94 11.14
CA LEU A 38 5.45 -3.43 10.03
C LEU A 38 5.73 -2.64 8.76
N VAL A 39 5.84 -3.34 7.63
CA VAL A 39 5.96 -2.72 6.32
C VAL A 39 4.64 -2.08 5.93
N LYS A 40 4.67 -0.79 5.60
CA LYS A 40 3.49 0.00 5.27
C LYS A 40 3.58 0.55 3.85
N PHE A 41 2.62 0.18 3.00
CA PHE A 41 2.40 0.74 1.67
C PHE A 41 3.68 0.86 0.81
N CYS A 42 4.49 -0.19 0.80
CA CYS A 42 5.66 -0.29 -0.07
C CYS A 42 5.28 -0.84 -1.44
N GLY A 43 5.91 -0.32 -2.50
CA GLY A 43 5.81 -0.89 -3.85
C GLY A 43 6.59 -2.18 -3.97
N SER A 44 5.98 -3.21 -4.59
CA SER A 44 6.70 -4.39 -5.04
C SER A 44 7.35 -4.14 -6.41
N ASN A 45 8.20 -5.05 -6.87
CA ASN A 45 8.79 -5.00 -8.21
C ASN A 45 7.75 -5.01 -9.34
N GLN A 46 6.54 -5.48 -9.08
CA GLN A 46 5.43 -5.52 -10.03
C GLN A 46 4.44 -4.35 -9.85
N GLY A 47 4.77 -3.36 -9.03
CA GLY A 47 3.91 -2.22 -8.76
C GLY A 47 2.73 -2.51 -7.83
N THR A 48 2.67 -3.68 -7.21
CA THR A 48 1.65 -4.02 -6.23
C THR A 48 1.99 -3.44 -4.86
N CYS A 49 0.99 -3.26 -4.00
CA CYS A 49 1.15 -2.71 -2.67
C CYS A 49 1.50 -3.80 -1.65
N ILE A 50 2.63 -3.65 -0.99
CA ILE A 50 3.00 -4.45 0.18
C ILE A 50 2.62 -3.66 1.42
N ASN A 51 1.68 -4.19 2.21
CA ASN A 51 1.21 -3.58 3.44
C ASN A 51 0.94 -4.67 4.48
N GLN A 52 1.55 -4.53 5.64
CA GLN A 52 1.34 -5.45 6.76
C GLN A 52 0.38 -4.84 7.76
N ARG A 53 -0.50 -5.67 8.29
CA ARG A 53 -1.53 -5.27 9.27
C ARG A 53 -1.49 -6.17 10.49
N PRO A 54 -1.48 -5.63 11.72
CA PRO A 54 -1.56 -6.44 12.92
C PRO A 54 -2.87 -7.23 12.98
N ILE A 55 -2.79 -8.46 13.42
CA ILE A 55 -3.95 -9.35 13.66
C ILE A 55 -4.10 -9.68 15.15
N VAL A 56 -3.21 -9.17 15.98
CA VAL A 56 -3.25 -9.32 17.45
C VAL A 56 -3.82 -8.07 18.10
N SER A 57 -4.39 -8.26 19.29
CA SER A 57 -4.96 -7.19 20.10
C SER A 57 -4.09 -6.91 21.33
N LEU A 58 -4.24 -5.70 21.90
CA LEU A 58 -3.58 -5.32 23.13
C LEU A 58 -3.92 -6.32 24.26
N HIS A 59 -2.90 -6.70 25.04
CA HIS A 59 -2.95 -7.69 26.13
C HIS A 59 -3.23 -9.15 25.70
N GLN A 60 -3.23 -9.42 24.39
CA GLN A 60 -3.32 -10.80 23.90
C GLN A 60 -2.04 -11.59 24.23
N GLN A 61 -2.21 -12.84 24.62
CA GLN A 61 -1.12 -13.80 24.75
C GLN A 61 -0.74 -14.32 23.37
N VAL A 62 0.55 -14.36 23.09
CA VAL A 62 1.14 -14.79 21.83
C VAL A 62 2.14 -15.90 22.12
N GLU A 63 2.11 -16.95 21.31
CA GLU A 63 3.06 -18.07 21.39
C GLU A 63 4.28 -17.80 20.48
N ASP A 64 5.36 -18.53 20.74
CA ASP A 64 6.52 -18.55 19.86
C ASP A 64 6.13 -19.12 18.47
N GLY A 65 6.53 -18.43 17.40
CA GLY A 65 6.17 -18.80 16.04
C GLY A 65 4.74 -18.43 15.60
N GLN A 66 3.97 -17.79 16.46
CA GLN A 66 2.62 -17.34 16.09
C GLN A 66 2.67 -16.17 15.11
N VAL A 67 1.79 -16.18 14.09
CA VAL A 67 1.61 -15.02 13.20
C VAL A 67 0.94 -13.89 13.96
N ILE A 68 1.55 -12.71 13.94
CA ILE A 68 1.10 -11.50 14.65
C ILE A 68 0.64 -10.38 13.71
N ALA A 69 1.07 -10.43 12.45
CA ALA A 69 0.58 -9.50 11.42
C ALA A 69 0.46 -10.20 10.07
N ASP A 70 -0.63 -9.92 9.37
CA ASP A 70 -0.86 -10.34 7.99
C ASP A 70 -0.14 -9.41 7.00
N GLY A 71 0.29 -9.96 5.88
CA GLY A 71 0.84 -9.25 4.75
C GLY A 71 -0.12 -9.19 3.55
N PRO A 72 0.41 -8.89 2.35
CA PRO A 72 -0.38 -8.90 1.13
C PRO A 72 -0.93 -10.29 0.84
N ALA A 73 -2.17 -10.36 0.36
CA ALA A 73 -2.86 -11.61 0.00
C ALA A 73 -2.85 -12.68 1.09
N THR A 74 -2.95 -12.27 2.35
CA THR A 74 -3.04 -13.16 3.52
C THR A 74 -4.19 -12.77 4.43
N CYS A 75 -4.71 -13.75 5.15
CA CYS A 75 -5.77 -13.59 6.14
C CYS A 75 -5.51 -14.58 7.29
N ASN A 76 -5.33 -14.09 8.50
CA ASN A 76 -5.01 -14.87 9.69
C ASN A 76 -3.81 -15.84 9.48
N GLY A 77 -2.77 -15.36 8.81
CA GLY A 77 -1.57 -16.12 8.53
C GLY A 77 -1.66 -17.11 7.36
N GLU A 78 -2.80 -17.24 6.73
CA GLU A 78 -3.02 -18.13 5.58
C GLU A 78 -3.11 -17.35 4.27
N VAL A 79 -2.78 -18.00 3.15
CA VAL A 79 -2.89 -17.41 1.82
C VAL A 79 -4.35 -17.12 1.48
N SER A 80 -4.64 -15.89 1.07
CA SER A 80 -5.96 -15.41 0.68
C SER A 80 -5.83 -14.53 -0.56
N LEU A 81 -5.89 -15.16 -1.75
CA LEU A 81 -5.63 -14.50 -3.04
C LEU A 81 -6.82 -13.73 -3.59
N GLY A 82 -7.97 -13.80 -2.96
CA GLY A 82 -9.17 -13.13 -3.42
C GLY A 82 -10.36 -13.36 -2.52
N LYS A 83 -11.54 -13.11 -3.06
CA LYS A 83 -12.83 -13.28 -2.38
C LYS A 83 -13.74 -14.21 -3.18
N ASN A 84 -14.45 -15.09 -2.49
CA ASN A 84 -15.53 -15.86 -3.08
C ASN A 84 -16.76 -14.96 -3.27
N ALA A 85 -17.25 -14.85 -4.49
CA ALA A 85 -18.44 -14.09 -4.82
C ALA A 85 -19.58 -15.03 -5.19
N LEU A 86 -20.82 -14.67 -4.81
CA LEU A 86 -22.02 -15.31 -5.32
C LEU A 86 -22.31 -14.77 -6.73
N ILE A 87 -22.36 -15.65 -7.71
CA ILE A 87 -22.56 -15.31 -9.13
C ILE A 87 -23.89 -15.89 -9.60
N GLY A 88 -24.73 -15.07 -10.21
CA GLY A 88 -25.93 -15.47 -10.92
C GLY A 88 -25.74 -15.36 -12.44
N PHE A 89 -26.04 -16.41 -13.18
CA PHE A 89 -25.99 -16.42 -14.65
C PHE A 89 -27.41 -16.21 -15.19
N MET A 90 -27.70 -15.00 -15.64
CA MET A 90 -28.99 -14.64 -16.21
C MET A 90 -28.84 -13.39 -17.08
N THR A 91 -29.81 -13.14 -17.97
CA THR A 91 -29.94 -11.86 -18.65
C THR A 91 -30.55 -10.83 -17.71
N TRP A 92 -30.01 -9.60 -17.74
CA TRP A 92 -30.52 -8.52 -16.90
C TRP A 92 -30.66 -7.23 -17.72
N GLU A 93 -31.82 -7.06 -18.32
CA GLU A 93 -32.21 -5.84 -19.10
C GLU A 93 -31.17 -5.37 -20.12
N GLY A 94 -30.34 -6.29 -20.64
CA GLY A 94 -29.27 -6.00 -21.59
C GLY A 94 -28.01 -5.39 -21.02
N TYR A 95 -27.96 -5.05 -19.71
CA TYR A 95 -26.81 -4.43 -19.09
C TYR A 95 -25.61 -5.37 -18.90
N ASN A 96 -25.83 -6.67 -19.07
CA ASN A 96 -24.78 -7.69 -19.04
C ASN A 96 -24.58 -8.37 -20.40
N TYR A 97 -24.80 -7.61 -21.50
CA TYR A 97 -24.56 -8.08 -22.84
C TYR A 97 -23.08 -8.24 -23.14
N GLU A 98 -22.70 -9.34 -23.83
CA GLU A 98 -21.30 -9.74 -24.12
C GLU A 98 -20.47 -9.87 -22.84
N ASP A 99 -19.38 -9.10 -22.73
CA ASP A 99 -18.42 -9.14 -21.60
C ASP A 99 -18.81 -8.21 -20.43
N ALA A 100 -19.97 -7.57 -20.51
CA ALA A 100 -20.45 -6.70 -19.44
C ALA A 100 -20.93 -7.51 -18.24
N VAL A 101 -20.62 -7.04 -17.05
CA VAL A 101 -20.96 -7.68 -15.77
C VAL A 101 -21.64 -6.66 -14.87
N LEU A 102 -22.75 -7.07 -14.25
CA LEU A 102 -23.38 -6.31 -13.18
C LEU A 102 -22.79 -6.73 -11.84
N ILE A 103 -22.38 -5.77 -11.05
CA ILE A 103 -21.87 -6.01 -9.69
C ILE A 103 -22.78 -5.33 -8.66
N ASN A 104 -22.88 -5.93 -7.49
CA ASN A 104 -23.60 -5.35 -6.37
C ASN A 104 -22.83 -4.12 -5.84
N GLU A 105 -23.53 -3.03 -5.57
CA GLU A 105 -22.98 -1.80 -4.99
C GLU A 105 -22.16 -2.05 -3.71
N LYS A 106 -22.53 -3.06 -2.93
CA LYS A 106 -21.80 -3.45 -1.72
C LYS A 106 -20.34 -3.84 -2.01
N ILE A 107 -20.06 -4.46 -3.16
CA ILE A 107 -18.70 -4.82 -3.57
C ILE A 107 -17.83 -3.56 -3.74
N VAL A 108 -18.41 -2.50 -4.30
CA VAL A 108 -17.73 -1.21 -4.48
C VAL A 108 -17.56 -0.49 -3.15
N ARG A 109 -18.64 -0.42 -2.37
CA ARG A 109 -18.63 0.27 -1.07
C ARG A 109 -17.68 -0.34 -0.05
N ASP A 110 -17.60 -1.67 -0.02
CA ASP A 110 -16.77 -2.42 0.94
C ASP A 110 -15.36 -2.71 0.38
N ASP A 111 -14.97 -2.11 -0.76
CA ASP A 111 -13.66 -2.24 -1.42
C ASP A 111 -13.22 -3.71 -1.63
N VAL A 112 -14.15 -4.60 -1.95
CA VAL A 112 -13.90 -6.05 -2.02
C VAL A 112 -12.87 -6.41 -3.10
N TYR A 113 -12.95 -5.74 -4.26
CA TYR A 113 -12.04 -5.94 -5.40
C TYR A 113 -11.17 -4.71 -5.70
N THR A 114 -11.01 -3.83 -4.73
CA THR A 114 -10.16 -2.65 -4.86
C THR A 114 -8.70 -3.05 -4.71
N SER A 115 -7.87 -2.59 -5.62
CA SER A 115 -6.41 -2.77 -5.59
C SER A 115 -5.68 -1.44 -5.52
N ILE A 116 -4.51 -1.45 -4.88
CA ILE A 116 -3.60 -0.31 -4.82
C ILE A 116 -2.39 -0.65 -5.68
N HIS A 117 -2.06 0.21 -6.63
CA HIS A 117 -0.88 0.12 -7.47
C HIS A 117 0.05 1.27 -7.13
N ILE A 118 1.33 0.97 -6.93
CA ILE A 118 2.37 1.95 -6.62
C ILE A 118 3.32 2.01 -7.80
N GLU A 119 3.40 3.19 -8.42
CA GLU A 119 4.31 3.47 -9.52
C GLU A 119 5.43 4.39 -9.03
N GLU A 120 6.65 4.10 -9.44
CA GLU A 120 7.83 4.87 -9.14
C GLU A 120 8.33 5.55 -10.41
N HIS A 121 8.47 6.87 -10.37
CA HIS A 121 9.02 7.67 -11.45
C HIS A 121 10.35 8.25 -11.02
N GLU A 122 11.42 7.91 -11.76
CA GLU A 122 12.75 8.44 -11.51
C GLU A 122 13.10 9.52 -12.54
N VAL A 123 13.55 10.66 -12.07
CA VAL A 123 14.01 11.78 -12.91
C VAL A 123 15.43 12.17 -12.51
N GLU A 124 16.29 12.27 -13.49
CA GLU A 124 17.69 12.61 -13.32
C GLU A 124 18.00 13.92 -14.04
N SER A 125 18.73 14.80 -13.39
CA SER A 125 19.28 16.04 -13.98
C SER A 125 20.63 15.72 -14.63
N ARG A 126 20.77 16.03 -15.92
CA ARG A 126 21.97 15.71 -16.73
C ARG A 126 22.57 16.95 -17.35
N ASP A 127 23.86 16.87 -17.64
CA ASP A 127 24.53 17.89 -18.43
C ASP A 127 24.15 17.74 -19.91
N THR A 128 23.71 18.84 -20.53
CA THR A 128 23.37 18.88 -21.95
C THR A 128 24.27 19.85 -22.71
N LYS A 129 24.26 19.80 -24.05
CA LYS A 129 25.00 20.74 -24.91
C LYS A 129 24.55 22.19 -24.75
N LEU A 130 23.32 22.41 -24.25
CA LEU A 130 22.75 23.74 -23.98
C LEU A 130 23.01 24.23 -22.56
N GLY A 131 23.64 23.41 -21.72
CA GLY A 131 23.91 23.67 -20.31
C GLY A 131 23.42 22.54 -19.42
N PRO A 132 23.74 22.58 -18.12
CA PRO A 132 23.24 21.62 -17.17
C PRO A 132 21.71 21.76 -16.98
N GLU A 133 21.03 20.64 -16.90
CA GLU A 133 19.62 20.61 -16.49
C GLU A 133 19.51 20.90 -14.98
N GLU A 134 18.42 21.46 -14.57
CA GLU A 134 18.16 21.80 -13.18
C GLU A 134 16.75 21.34 -12.79
N ILE A 135 16.61 20.77 -11.61
CA ILE A 135 15.30 20.47 -11.03
C ILE A 135 14.85 21.72 -10.29
N THR A 136 13.77 22.32 -10.77
CA THR A 136 13.27 23.61 -10.27
C THR A 136 11.78 23.75 -10.51
N ARG A 137 11.12 24.55 -9.69
CA ARG A 137 9.73 24.96 -9.89
C ARG A 137 9.57 26.00 -11.00
N ASP A 138 10.62 26.74 -11.31
CA ASP A 138 10.61 27.81 -12.31
C ASP A 138 10.74 27.22 -13.72
N ILE A 139 9.62 26.86 -14.31
CA ILE A 139 9.56 26.28 -15.67
C ILE A 139 8.95 27.30 -16.62
N PRO A 140 9.65 27.68 -17.71
CA PRO A 140 9.14 28.62 -18.69
C PRO A 140 7.93 28.02 -19.45
N ASN A 141 6.99 28.88 -19.79
CA ASN A 141 5.78 28.54 -20.60
C ASN A 141 4.80 27.57 -19.94
N VAL A 142 4.83 27.42 -18.62
CA VAL A 142 3.87 26.63 -17.86
C VAL A 142 3.11 27.55 -16.91
N GLY A 143 1.77 27.44 -16.88
CA GLY A 143 0.92 28.22 -15.99
C GLY A 143 1.10 27.82 -14.52
N GLU A 144 0.90 28.75 -13.61
CA GLU A 144 1.03 28.51 -12.17
C GLU A 144 0.07 27.44 -11.63
N ASP A 145 -1.08 27.26 -12.26
CA ASP A 145 -2.04 26.21 -11.89
C ASP A 145 -1.48 24.79 -12.07
N ALA A 146 -0.64 24.58 -13.09
CA ALA A 146 0.03 23.30 -13.33
C ALA A 146 1.20 23.04 -12.35
N LEU A 147 1.72 24.10 -11.73
CA LEU A 147 2.86 24.06 -10.78
C LEU A 147 2.42 24.15 -9.31
N LYS A 148 1.12 24.25 -9.04
CA LYS A 148 0.57 24.50 -7.69
C LYS A 148 0.98 23.45 -6.66
N ASP A 149 1.11 22.17 -7.10
CA ASP A 149 1.43 21.06 -6.23
C ASP A 149 2.94 20.75 -6.13
N LEU A 150 3.78 21.49 -6.83
CA LEU A 150 5.23 21.42 -6.70
C LEU A 150 5.71 22.22 -5.47
N ASP A 151 6.68 21.67 -4.75
CA ASP A 151 7.38 22.35 -3.67
C ASP A 151 8.42 23.39 -4.21
N GLU A 152 9.18 24.01 -3.30
CA GLU A 152 10.20 25.00 -3.64
C GLU A 152 11.34 24.39 -4.47
N ASP A 153 11.59 23.09 -4.31
CA ASP A 153 12.62 22.34 -5.05
C ASP A 153 12.12 21.84 -6.43
N GLY A 154 10.86 22.08 -6.77
CA GLY A 154 10.25 21.63 -8.02
C GLY A 154 9.79 20.17 -8.02
N ILE A 155 9.64 19.56 -6.86
CA ILE A 155 9.15 18.18 -6.68
C ILE A 155 7.73 18.25 -6.12
N ILE A 156 6.86 17.35 -6.57
CA ILE A 156 5.49 17.29 -6.08
C ILE A 156 5.44 17.02 -4.58
N ARG A 157 4.58 17.76 -3.86
CA ARG A 157 4.40 17.59 -2.41
C ARG A 157 3.74 16.25 -2.07
N ILE A 158 4.10 15.70 -0.93
CA ILE A 158 3.46 14.49 -0.39
C ILE A 158 1.99 14.78 -0.07
N GLY A 159 1.10 13.89 -0.53
CA GLY A 159 -0.35 14.01 -0.33
C GLY A 159 -1.08 14.76 -1.44
N ALA A 160 -0.39 15.22 -2.50
CA ALA A 160 -1.04 15.80 -3.65
C ALA A 160 -1.85 14.76 -4.44
N GLU A 161 -3.04 15.13 -4.89
CA GLU A 161 -3.81 14.34 -5.84
C GLU A 161 -3.27 14.57 -7.25
N VAL A 162 -3.05 13.49 -8.00
CA VAL A 162 -2.37 13.50 -9.30
C VAL A 162 -3.27 12.89 -10.37
N HIS A 163 -3.37 13.58 -11.51
CA HIS A 163 -4.11 13.15 -12.68
C HIS A 163 -3.17 12.97 -13.87
N SER A 164 -3.68 12.28 -14.90
CA SER A 164 -2.92 12.11 -16.14
C SER A 164 -2.60 13.49 -16.77
N GLY A 165 -1.32 13.74 -17.02
CA GLY A 165 -0.83 15.01 -17.57
C GLY A 165 -0.30 16.01 -16.53
N ASP A 166 -0.44 15.74 -15.24
CA ASP A 166 0.11 16.60 -14.18
C ASP A 166 1.64 16.51 -14.11
N ILE A 167 2.25 17.62 -13.73
CA ILE A 167 3.71 17.72 -13.58
C ILE A 167 4.09 17.22 -12.20
N LEU A 168 4.92 16.18 -12.17
CA LEU A 168 5.44 15.60 -10.92
C LEU A 168 6.76 16.23 -10.49
N VAL A 169 7.60 16.58 -11.45
CA VAL A 169 8.91 17.20 -11.22
C VAL A 169 9.14 18.28 -12.28
N GLY A 170 9.56 19.45 -11.85
CA GLY A 170 9.97 20.53 -12.71
C GLY A 170 11.44 20.37 -13.13
N LYS A 171 11.67 20.27 -14.43
CA LYS A 171 13.03 20.06 -14.97
C LYS A 171 13.26 20.92 -16.22
#